data_e1d3e7bd9ca460a3ba316a759b458bad
#
_entry.id   e1d3e7bd9ca460a3ba316a759b458bad
#
_cell.length_a   1.000
_cell.length_b   1.000
_cell.length_c   1.000
_cell.angle_alpha   90.00
_cell.angle_beta   90.00
_cell.angle_gamma   90.00
#
_symmetry.space_group_name_H-M   'P 1'
#
loop_
_entity.id
_entity.type
_entity.pdbx_description
1 polymer ?
#
loop_
_entity_poly.entity_id
_entity_poly.type
_entity_poly.pdbx_seq_one_letter_code
_entity_poly.pdbx_strand_id
1 'polypeptide(L)'
;MADKLISKDKIPDFLAALAAEYTVVAPVERGDAPAEFKELEAGDTPIIDGSKAMMTPKDYLLPRHEVLVKIDTAGGSASIETPMPEDKPRVMLGAWLPDAQAIQVLDRVFLDKGFVDPYYARRREKLAVVAVIPAEMRWSWFCGSLDDVETWKANVDAVMYDLGDKFYFEPTSEKGAALAALRQAQDAAESDTIAKNVLWEQFKSTGILPFAGKALYENLAWEDPVWEEIAQKCIACGMCSFMCPSCSCFDMQDETRGTCVERYRCRDTCQFEDFTLMGHGHNPRTTQIPRSRQRLMHKFMYQHQQFGVVGCTGCGRCVELCPVNVDIRDVLTRTCSTEKAES
;
A
#
# COMPACT_ATOMS: atom_id res chain seq x y z
N MET A 1 26.66 1.97 4.17
CA MET A 1 26.49 1.51 2.77
C MET A 1 26.73 2.75 1.91
N ALA A 2 27.35 2.62 0.74
CA ALA A 2 27.61 3.80 -0.09
C ALA A 2 26.39 4.15 -0.94
N ASP A 3 26.02 5.42 -0.94
CA ASP A 3 24.94 5.96 -1.77
C ASP A 3 25.39 6.04 -3.23
N LYS A 4 24.45 5.83 -4.15
CA LYS A 4 24.72 5.73 -5.57
C LYS A 4 23.83 6.66 -6.38
N LEU A 5 24.29 6.99 -7.59
CA LEU A 5 23.52 7.72 -8.60
C LEU A 5 23.24 6.82 -9.80
N ILE A 6 22.03 6.89 -10.30
CA ILE A 6 21.60 6.21 -11.52
C ILE A 6 21.02 7.28 -12.45
N SER A 7 21.74 7.58 -13.53
CA SER A 7 21.23 8.52 -14.54
C SER A 7 20.00 7.94 -15.25
N LYS A 8 19.01 8.76 -15.57
CA LYS A 8 17.75 8.28 -16.18
C LYS A 8 17.95 7.64 -17.55
N ASP A 9 18.95 8.04 -18.32
CA ASP A 9 19.33 7.38 -19.57
C ASP A 9 19.90 5.96 -19.37
N LYS A 10 20.34 5.62 -18.16
CA LYS A 10 20.87 4.29 -17.77
C LYS A 10 19.84 3.38 -17.11
N ILE A 11 18.60 3.84 -16.95
CA ILE A 11 17.54 3.01 -16.37
C ILE A 11 17.28 1.72 -17.16
N PRO A 12 17.26 1.71 -18.50
CA PRO A 12 17.09 0.45 -19.24
C PRO A 12 18.18 -0.58 -18.92
N ASP A 13 19.44 -0.14 -18.82
CA ASP A 13 20.56 -1.02 -18.49
C ASP A 13 20.48 -1.50 -17.02
N PHE A 14 20.03 -0.65 -16.11
CA PHE A 14 19.80 -1.01 -14.71
C PHE A 14 18.69 -2.05 -14.57
N LEU A 15 17.56 -1.86 -15.27
CA LEU A 15 16.46 -2.81 -15.28
C LEU A 15 16.87 -4.17 -15.89
N ALA A 16 17.68 -4.15 -16.95
CA ALA A 16 18.21 -5.37 -17.56
C ALA A 16 19.14 -6.12 -16.59
N ALA A 17 19.97 -5.41 -15.83
CA ALA A 17 20.81 -6.00 -14.80
C ALA A 17 20.00 -6.63 -13.65
N LEU A 18 18.93 -5.93 -13.21
CA LEU A 18 18.00 -6.46 -12.21
C LEU A 18 17.28 -7.72 -12.72
N ALA A 19 16.80 -7.69 -13.96
CA ALA A 19 16.05 -8.81 -14.56
C ALA A 19 16.88 -10.07 -14.73
N ALA A 20 18.22 -9.98 -14.72
CA ALA A 20 19.11 -11.14 -14.76
C ALA A 20 19.10 -11.96 -13.45
N GLU A 21 18.78 -11.33 -12.31
CA GLU A 21 18.80 -11.96 -10.98
C GLU A 21 17.44 -12.00 -10.29
N TYR A 22 16.54 -11.06 -10.64
CA TYR A 22 15.27 -10.86 -9.98
C TYR A 22 14.12 -10.79 -10.99
N THR A 23 12.93 -11.17 -10.57
CA THR A 23 11.72 -10.75 -11.25
C THR A 23 11.42 -9.32 -10.82
N VAL A 24 11.47 -8.39 -11.77
CA VAL A 24 11.22 -6.97 -11.52
C VAL A 24 9.73 -6.70 -11.52
N VAL A 25 9.22 -6.06 -10.48
CA VAL A 25 7.83 -5.62 -10.32
C VAL A 25 7.79 -4.11 -10.32
N ALA A 26 7.04 -3.50 -11.24
CA ALA A 26 6.95 -2.05 -11.34
C ALA A 26 5.61 -1.61 -11.94
N PRO A 27 5.22 -0.32 -11.78
CA PRO A 27 4.04 0.22 -12.44
C PRO A 27 4.24 0.28 -13.95
N VAL A 28 3.27 -0.23 -14.71
CA VAL A 28 3.25 -0.17 -16.19
C VAL A 28 1.91 0.38 -16.65
N GLU A 29 1.93 1.33 -17.60
CA GLU A 29 0.70 1.82 -18.23
C GLU A 29 0.07 0.77 -19.13
N ARG A 30 -1.26 0.74 -19.13
CA ARG A 30 -2.07 -0.08 -20.02
C ARG A 30 -3.08 0.79 -20.76
N GLY A 31 -2.65 1.40 -21.85
CA GLY A 31 -3.50 2.33 -22.61
C GLY A 31 -3.94 3.51 -21.75
N ASP A 32 -5.26 3.75 -21.67
CA ASP A 32 -5.84 4.84 -20.87
C ASP A 32 -6.08 4.47 -19.39
N ALA A 33 -5.78 3.23 -18.99
CA ALA A 33 -5.92 2.80 -17.60
C ALA A 33 -4.76 3.31 -16.73
N PRO A 34 -4.99 3.55 -15.41
CA PRO A 34 -3.91 3.89 -14.50
C PRO A 34 -2.81 2.82 -14.48
N ALA A 35 -1.56 3.24 -14.32
CA ALA A 35 -0.42 2.34 -14.25
C ALA A 35 -0.60 1.34 -13.10
N GLU A 36 -0.43 0.06 -13.38
CA GLU A 36 -0.63 -1.06 -12.47
C GLU A 36 0.70 -1.79 -12.19
N PHE A 37 0.93 -2.17 -10.93
CA PHE A 37 2.09 -2.97 -10.56
C PHE A 37 1.97 -4.38 -11.11
N LYS A 38 2.93 -4.78 -11.95
CA LYS A 38 3.04 -6.14 -12.50
C LYS A 38 4.50 -6.58 -12.61
N GLU A 39 4.72 -7.86 -12.80
CA GLU A 39 6.01 -8.38 -13.23
C GLU A 39 6.30 -7.89 -14.64
N LEU A 40 7.50 -7.33 -14.85
CA LEU A 40 7.89 -6.78 -16.15
C LEU A 40 8.14 -7.89 -17.17
N GLU A 41 7.62 -7.69 -18.35
CA GLU A 41 7.84 -8.51 -19.54
C GLU A 41 8.66 -7.75 -20.60
N ALA A 42 9.16 -8.46 -21.59
CA ALA A 42 9.90 -7.84 -22.69
C ALA A 42 9.00 -6.82 -23.42
N GLY A 43 9.47 -5.58 -23.52
CA GLY A 43 8.75 -4.47 -24.15
C GLY A 43 7.94 -3.58 -23.19
N ASP A 44 7.83 -3.94 -21.93
CA ASP A 44 7.21 -3.06 -20.93
C ASP A 44 8.07 -1.80 -20.68
N THR A 45 7.39 -0.66 -20.51
CA THR A 45 8.02 0.59 -20.09
C THR A 45 7.55 0.93 -18.67
N PRO A 46 8.35 0.64 -17.64
CA PRO A 46 7.95 0.89 -16.27
C PRO A 46 8.08 2.38 -15.90
N ILE A 47 7.20 2.83 -15.01
CA ILE A 47 7.20 4.17 -14.44
C ILE A 47 7.78 4.09 -13.02
N ILE A 48 9.09 4.30 -12.90
CA ILE A 48 9.81 4.13 -11.63
C ILE A 48 10.05 5.44 -10.88
N ASP A 49 9.71 6.59 -11.47
CA ASP A 49 9.84 7.91 -10.85
C ASP A 49 8.70 8.29 -9.89
N GLY A 50 7.69 7.43 -9.78
CA GLY A 50 6.52 7.66 -8.94
C GLY A 50 5.48 8.62 -9.51
N SER A 51 5.67 9.19 -10.70
CA SER A 51 4.80 10.22 -11.27
C SER A 51 3.35 9.75 -11.46
N LYS A 52 3.14 8.47 -11.80
CA LYS A 52 1.83 7.91 -12.14
C LYS A 52 1.41 6.69 -11.29
N ALA A 53 2.02 6.47 -10.14
CA ALA A 53 1.75 5.31 -9.28
C ALA A 53 0.41 5.41 -8.53
N MET A 54 -0.70 5.69 -9.24
CA MET A 54 -2.03 5.78 -8.62
C MET A 54 -2.55 4.43 -8.12
N MET A 55 -2.27 3.33 -8.83
CA MET A 55 -2.54 1.99 -8.32
C MET A 55 -1.53 1.63 -7.23
N THR A 56 -1.96 0.84 -6.27
CA THR A 56 -1.11 0.48 -5.12
C THR A 56 -0.39 -0.85 -5.37
N PRO A 57 0.85 -1.01 -4.89
CA PRO A 57 1.57 -2.30 -4.96
C PRO A 57 0.91 -3.41 -4.15
N LYS A 58 -0.06 -3.09 -3.31
CA LYS A 58 -0.86 -4.06 -2.54
C LYS A 58 -1.44 -5.16 -3.44
N ASP A 59 -1.89 -4.81 -4.65
CA ASP A 59 -2.51 -5.76 -5.58
C ASP A 59 -1.56 -6.89 -6.01
N TYR A 60 -0.26 -6.63 -5.93
CA TYR A 60 0.75 -7.65 -6.15
C TYR A 60 0.89 -8.62 -4.97
N LEU A 61 0.89 -8.10 -3.72
CA LEU A 61 1.00 -8.92 -2.51
C LEU A 61 -0.32 -9.61 -2.14
N LEU A 62 -1.42 -8.92 -2.35
CA LEU A 62 -2.80 -9.39 -2.14
C LEU A 62 -3.58 -9.23 -3.44
N PRO A 63 -3.56 -10.19 -4.36
CA PRO A 63 -4.30 -10.14 -5.60
C PRO A 63 -5.79 -9.90 -5.38
N ARG A 64 -6.43 -9.25 -6.37
CA ARG A 64 -7.89 -8.99 -6.30
C ARG A 64 -8.72 -10.25 -6.30
N HIS A 65 -8.19 -11.32 -6.88
CA HIS A 65 -8.74 -12.66 -6.88
C HIS A 65 -7.60 -13.66 -6.71
N GLU A 66 -7.73 -14.58 -5.76
CA GLU A 66 -6.70 -15.56 -5.46
C GLU A 66 -7.33 -16.89 -5.07
N VAL A 67 -7.10 -17.92 -5.89
CA VAL A 67 -7.52 -19.29 -5.59
C VAL A 67 -6.63 -19.85 -4.48
N LEU A 68 -7.23 -20.30 -3.40
CA LEU A 68 -6.55 -20.86 -2.24
C LEU A 68 -6.53 -22.39 -2.26
N VAL A 69 -7.65 -22.99 -2.68
CA VAL A 69 -7.78 -24.45 -2.75
C VAL A 69 -8.60 -24.82 -3.98
N LYS A 70 -8.13 -25.87 -4.69
CA LYS A 70 -8.90 -26.56 -5.74
C LYS A 70 -9.19 -27.96 -5.28
N ILE A 71 -10.46 -28.37 -5.42
CA ILE A 71 -10.93 -29.71 -5.09
C ILE A 71 -11.53 -30.29 -6.36
N ASP A 72 -10.97 -31.37 -6.88
CA ASP A 72 -11.55 -32.10 -8.03
C ASP A 72 -12.08 -33.46 -7.55
N THR A 73 -13.33 -33.74 -7.89
CA THR A 73 -14.00 -34.99 -7.55
C THR A 73 -14.21 -35.90 -8.77
N ALA A 74 -13.53 -35.63 -9.89
CA ALA A 74 -13.57 -36.47 -11.07
C ALA A 74 -13.05 -37.88 -10.76
N GLY A 75 -13.71 -38.91 -11.27
CA GLY A 75 -13.26 -40.30 -11.10
C GLY A 75 -13.59 -40.94 -9.76
N GLY A 76 -14.42 -40.32 -8.90
CA GLY A 76 -14.93 -40.89 -7.65
C GLY A 76 -13.98 -40.79 -6.45
N SER A 77 -12.85 -40.10 -6.60
CA SER A 77 -11.94 -39.73 -5.51
C SER A 77 -11.70 -38.22 -5.52
N ALA A 78 -11.65 -37.58 -4.33
CA ALA A 78 -11.32 -36.17 -4.24
C ALA A 78 -9.81 -35.95 -4.27
N SER A 79 -9.34 -35.10 -5.17
CA SER A 79 -7.99 -34.54 -5.13
C SER A 79 -8.03 -33.10 -4.64
N ILE A 80 -7.07 -32.71 -3.82
CA ILE A 80 -6.96 -31.35 -3.26
C ILE A 80 -5.63 -30.77 -3.66
N GLU A 81 -5.68 -29.60 -4.31
CA GLU A 81 -4.51 -28.82 -4.69
C GLU A 81 -4.55 -27.45 -3.98
N THR A 82 -3.39 -27.00 -3.51
CA THR A 82 -3.21 -25.67 -2.94
C THR A 82 -2.26 -24.87 -3.85
N PRO A 83 -2.78 -24.02 -4.75
CA PRO A 83 -1.96 -23.25 -5.68
C PRO A 83 -1.15 -22.19 -4.96
N MET A 84 0.12 -22.46 -4.67
CA MET A 84 1.01 -21.51 -4.00
C MET A 84 1.69 -20.57 -4.99
N PRO A 85 1.92 -19.29 -4.63
CA PRO A 85 2.73 -18.38 -5.42
C PRO A 85 4.13 -18.96 -5.68
N GLU A 86 4.71 -18.63 -6.83
CA GLU A 86 6.07 -19.05 -7.17
C GLU A 86 7.10 -18.57 -6.14
N ASP A 87 8.05 -19.42 -5.83
CA ASP A 87 9.18 -19.12 -4.95
C ASP A 87 10.37 -18.59 -5.76
N LYS A 88 10.35 -17.29 -6.06
CA LYS A 88 11.39 -16.61 -6.82
C LYS A 88 11.77 -15.27 -6.19
N PRO A 89 13.05 -14.83 -6.31
CA PRO A 89 13.46 -13.52 -5.83
C PRO A 89 12.81 -12.43 -6.68
N ARG A 90 12.32 -11.37 -6.01
CA ARG A 90 11.63 -10.25 -6.65
C ARG A 90 12.17 -8.93 -6.15
N VAL A 91 12.14 -7.91 -7.01
CA VAL A 91 12.40 -6.52 -6.64
C VAL A 91 11.23 -5.65 -7.11
N MET A 92 10.66 -4.88 -6.20
CA MET A 92 9.60 -3.91 -6.47
C MET A 92 10.23 -2.52 -6.59
N LEU A 93 9.98 -1.86 -7.74
CA LEU A 93 10.43 -0.49 -8.03
C LEU A 93 9.25 0.45 -8.22
N GLY A 94 9.44 1.75 -7.98
CA GLY A 94 8.45 2.78 -8.26
C GLY A 94 7.27 2.85 -7.28
N ALA A 95 7.29 2.07 -6.20
CA ALA A 95 6.35 2.22 -5.11
C ALA A 95 6.69 3.50 -4.31
N TRP A 96 5.69 4.33 -4.00
CA TRP A 96 5.93 5.47 -3.11
C TRP A 96 6.38 5.01 -1.72
N LEU A 97 7.17 5.81 -1.03
CA LEU A 97 7.56 5.49 0.35
C LEU A 97 6.34 5.24 1.27
N PRO A 98 5.21 5.99 1.18
CA PRO A 98 3.98 5.64 1.88
C PRO A 98 3.39 4.27 1.51
N ASP A 99 3.59 3.79 0.29
CA ASP A 99 3.15 2.45 -0.12
C ASP A 99 4.02 1.36 0.52
N ALA A 100 5.32 1.60 0.58
CA ALA A 100 6.25 0.71 1.25
C ALA A 100 5.97 0.62 2.76
N GLN A 101 5.65 1.75 3.40
CA GLN A 101 5.16 1.75 4.78
C GLN A 101 3.85 0.97 4.94
N ALA A 102 2.96 1.04 3.95
CA ALA A 102 1.72 0.25 3.98
C ALA A 102 1.98 -1.26 3.89
N ILE A 103 3.06 -1.70 3.25
CA ILE A 103 3.47 -3.12 3.25
C ILE A 103 3.79 -3.57 4.70
N GLN A 104 4.44 -2.72 5.51
CA GLN A 104 4.68 -3.02 6.92
C GLN A 104 3.38 -3.17 7.71
N VAL A 105 2.37 -2.34 7.42
CA VAL A 105 1.05 -2.50 8.03
C VAL A 105 0.42 -3.85 7.65
N LEU A 106 0.55 -4.28 6.39
CA LEU A 106 0.07 -5.58 5.93
C LEU A 106 0.87 -6.73 6.56
N ASP A 107 2.19 -6.60 6.70
CA ASP A 107 3.05 -7.58 7.37
C ASP A 107 2.55 -7.83 8.81
N ARG A 108 2.18 -6.78 9.56
CA ARG A 108 1.58 -6.92 10.91
C ARG A 108 0.27 -7.69 10.90
N VAL A 109 -0.54 -7.53 9.86
CA VAL A 109 -1.83 -8.22 9.74
C VAL A 109 -1.67 -9.69 9.35
N PHE A 110 -0.79 -9.97 8.37
CA PHE A 110 -0.72 -11.28 7.73
C PHE A 110 0.41 -12.19 8.24
N LEU A 111 1.39 -11.65 8.99
CA LEU A 111 2.54 -12.42 9.45
C LEU A 111 2.67 -12.52 10.98
N ASP A 112 2.21 -11.51 11.76
CA ASP A 112 2.63 -11.35 13.16
C ASP A 112 1.74 -12.02 14.22
N LYS A 113 0.47 -12.30 13.98
CA LYS A 113 -0.46 -12.70 15.07
C LYS A 113 -0.67 -14.20 15.27
N GLY A 114 0.35 -14.99 15.05
CA GLY A 114 0.28 -16.45 15.26
C GLY A 114 -0.45 -17.21 14.15
N PHE A 115 -1.04 -16.50 13.21
CA PHE A 115 -1.64 -17.02 11.99
C PHE A 115 -0.95 -16.37 10.79
N VAL A 116 0.04 -17.07 10.26
CA VAL A 116 0.75 -16.62 9.06
C VAL A 116 -0.07 -17.00 7.85
N ASP A 117 -0.43 -16.01 7.02
CA ASP A 117 -1.04 -16.28 5.71
C ASP A 117 0.05 -16.82 4.77
N PRO A 118 -0.04 -18.08 4.32
CA PRO A 118 1.05 -18.69 3.55
C PRO A 118 1.22 -18.08 2.15
N TYR A 119 0.15 -17.58 1.54
CA TYR A 119 0.19 -16.96 0.20
C TYR A 119 0.86 -15.60 0.26
N TYR A 120 0.50 -14.78 1.26
CA TYR A 120 1.14 -13.48 1.50
C TYR A 120 2.62 -13.67 1.86
N ALA A 121 2.91 -14.55 2.82
CA ALA A 121 4.28 -14.86 3.26
C ALA A 121 5.17 -15.25 2.10
N ARG A 122 4.68 -16.12 1.20
CA ARG A 122 5.42 -16.59 0.03
C ARG A 122 5.79 -15.49 -0.96
N ARG A 123 4.90 -14.51 -1.17
CA ARG A 123 5.21 -13.33 -2.01
C ARG A 123 6.15 -12.36 -1.32
N ARG A 124 6.02 -12.22 0.01
CA ARG A 124 6.75 -11.24 0.81
C ARG A 124 8.21 -11.63 1.09
N GLU A 125 8.46 -12.90 1.35
CA GLU A 125 9.74 -13.43 1.86
C GLU A 125 10.95 -13.04 1.00
N LYS A 126 10.84 -13.17 -0.32
CA LYS A 126 11.91 -12.89 -1.29
C LYS A 126 11.71 -11.58 -2.05
N LEU A 127 10.86 -10.69 -1.55
CA LEU A 127 10.62 -9.38 -2.14
C LEU A 127 11.56 -8.35 -1.54
N ALA A 128 12.41 -7.76 -2.38
CA ALA A 128 13.10 -6.50 -2.07
C ALA A 128 12.21 -5.32 -2.48
N VAL A 129 12.13 -4.30 -1.63
CA VAL A 129 11.30 -3.11 -1.88
C VAL A 129 12.19 -1.89 -2.03
N VAL A 130 12.19 -1.30 -3.20
CA VAL A 130 12.85 -0.02 -3.50
C VAL A 130 11.77 1.05 -3.64
N ALA A 131 11.65 1.88 -2.60
CA ALA A 131 10.67 2.96 -2.59
C ALA A 131 11.17 4.16 -3.40
N VAL A 132 10.25 5.00 -3.89
CA VAL A 132 10.58 6.23 -4.59
C VAL A 132 10.00 7.45 -3.87
N ILE A 133 10.80 8.51 -3.79
CA ILE A 133 10.37 9.87 -3.48
C ILE A 133 10.46 10.65 -4.78
N PRO A 134 9.31 11.06 -5.37
CA PRO A 134 9.26 11.76 -6.64
C PRO A 134 9.82 13.19 -6.51
N ALA A 135 10.20 13.80 -7.62
CA ALA A 135 10.65 15.19 -7.67
C ALA A 135 9.58 16.19 -7.19
N GLU A 136 8.31 15.85 -7.42
CA GLU A 136 7.17 16.68 -7.01
C GLU A 136 6.29 15.92 -6.00
N MET A 137 6.07 16.53 -4.83
CA MET A 137 5.19 15.97 -3.81
C MET A 137 3.73 16.14 -4.21
N ARG A 138 2.91 15.14 -3.91
CA ARG A 138 1.47 15.23 -4.22
C ARG A 138 0.76 16.13 -3.19
N TRP A 139 -0.13 16.96 -3.68
CA TRP A 139 -0.93 17.89 -2.85
C TRP A 139 -1.81 17.20 -1.81
N SER A 140 -2.17 15.95 -2.07
CA SER A 140 -3.03 15.13 -1.23
C SER A 140 -2.29 14.39 -0.12
N TRP A 141 -0.96 14.31 -0.19
CA TRP A 141 -0.17 13.64 0.84
C TRP A 141 -0.26 14.36 2.18
N PHE A 142 -0.30 13.60 3.25
CA PHE A 142 -0.24 14.08 4.64
C PHE A 142 0.62 13.15 5.51
N CYS A 143 1.66 12.63 4.92
CA CYS A 143 2.61 11.72 5.58
C CYS A 143 3.28 12.37 6.78
N GLY A 144 3.59 13.67 6.69
CA GLY A 144 4.23 14.42 7.77
C GLY A 144 3.39 14.58 9.04
N SER A 145 2.08 14.28 8.99
CA SER A 145 1.20 14.28 10.17
C SER A 145 1.10 12.93 10.87
N LEU A 146 1.66 11.90 10.27
CA LEU A 146 1.66 10.55 10.84
C LEU A 146 2.93 10.34 11.67
N ASP A 147 3.07 9.15 12.24
CA ASP A 147 4.22 8.79 13.05
C ASP A 147 5.56 9.05 12.33
N ASP A 148 6.63 9.08 13.09
CA ASP A 148 7.99 9.41 12.65
C ASP A 148 8.36 8.78 11.29
N VAL A 149 8.25 9.58 10.22
CA VAL A 149 8.54 9.17 8.85
C VAL A 149 10.03 8.81 8.63
N GLU A 150 10.92 9.23 9.52
CA GLU A 150 12.33 8.82 9.49
C GLU A 150 12.47 7.29 9.64
N THR A 151 11.60 6.67 10.42
CA THR A 151 11.62 5.22 10.63
C THR A 151 11.19 4.44 9.38
N TRP A 152 10.47 5.07 8.44
CA TRP A 152 9.96 4.39 7.25
C TRP A 152 11.07 3.90 6.31
N LYS A 153 12.22 4.57 6.32
CA LYS A 153 13.39 4.12 5.53
C LYS A 153 13.89 2.74 5.97
N ALA A 154 13.78 2.43 7.25
CA ALA A 154 14.18 1.12 7.77
C ALA A 154 13.26 -0.03 7.32
N ASN A 155 12.10 0.29 6.77
CA ASN A 155 11.09 -0.66 6.33
C ASN A 155 11.21 -1.03 4.84
N VAL A 156 12.21 -0.51 4.15
CA VAL A 156 12.49 -0.76 2.72
C VAL A 156 13.94 -1.20 2.54
N ASP A 157 14.28 -1.74 1.38
CA ASP A 157 15.64 -2.15 1.06
C ASP A 157 16.47 -1.01 0.48
N ALA A 158 15.81 -0.08 -0.19
CA ALA A 158 16.43 1.17 -0.65
C ALA A 158 15.36 2.25 -0.89
N VAL A 159 15.81 3.51 -0.89
CA VAL A 159 15.01 4.66 -1.30
C VAL A 159 15.65 5.31 -2.52
N MET A 160 14.87 5.50 -3.57
CA MET A 160 15.23 6.29 -4.76
C MET A 160 14.64 7.70 -4.64
N TYR A 161 15.46 8.72 -4.86
CA TYR A 161 15.02 10.12 -4.90
C TYR A 161 15.17 10.62 -6.34
N ASP A 162 14.10 11.13 -6.92
CA ASP A 162 14.11 11.69 -8.26
C ASP A 162 14.70 13.10 -8.25
N LEU A 163 15.95 13.25 -8.71
CA LEU A 163 16.65 14.54 -8.81
C LEU A 163 16.47 15.22 -10.17
N GLY A 164 15.54 14.74 -11.00
CA GLY A 164 15.24 15.29 -12.32
C GLY A 164 15.90 14.50 -13.45
N ASP A 165 17.19 14.59 -13.64
CA ASP A 165 17.97 13.87 -14.67
C ASP A 165 18.50 12.52 -14.22
N LYS A 166 18.48 12.26 -12.91
CA LYS A 166 19.04 11.08 -12.26
C LYS A 166 18.26 10.72 -11.00
N PHE A 167 18.44 9.47 -10.55
CA PHE A 167 18.00 9.02 -9.24
C PHE A 167 19.17 8.94 -8.28
N TYR A 168 18.97 9.46 -7.06
CA TYR A 168 19.82 9.17 -5.93
C TYR A 168 19.31 7.89 -5.27
N PHE A 169 20.15 6.87 -5.17
CA PHE A 169 19.80 5.55 -4.62
C PHE A 169 20.45 5.40 -3.24
N GLU A 170 19.64 5.41 -2.20
CA GLU A 170 20.04 5.25 -0.80
C GLU A 170 19.73 3.82 -0.33
N PRO A 171 20.71 2.91 -0.23
CA PRO A 171 20.50 1.57 0.32
C PRO A 171 20.25 1.63 1.82
N THR A 172 19.24 0.90 2.31
CA THR A 172 18.84 0.85 3.71
C THR A 172 19.01 -0.54 4.33
N SER A 173 19.28 -1.56 3.50
CA SER A 173 19.53 -2.94 3.91
C SER A 173 20.66 -3.57 3.09
N GLU A 174 21.14 -4.75 3.51
CA GLU A 174 22.10 -5.54 2.74
C GLU A 174 21.55 -5.91 1.34
N LYS A 175 20.25 -6.20 1.23
CA LYS A 175 19.61 -6.43 -0.09
C LYS A 175 19.68 -5.16 -0.95
N GLY A 176 19.36 -3.99 -0.38
CA GLY A 176 19.48 -2.71 -1.06
C GLY A 176 20.91 -2.40 -1.51
N ALA A 177 21.91 -2.72 -0.69
CA ALA A 177 23.32 -2.58 -1.05
C ALA A 177 23.72 -3.50 -2.23
N ALA A 178 23.21 -4.73 -2.26
CA ALA A 178 23.41 -5.64 -3.38
C ALA A 178 22.80 -5.10 -4.68
N LEU A 179 21.58 -4.53 -4.62
CA LEU A 179 20.94 -3.86 -5.75
C LEU A 179 21.76 -2.65 -6.25
N ALA A 180 22.33 -1.85 -5.34
CA ALA A 180 23.19 -0.72 -5.66
C ALA A 180 24.53 -1.10 -6.29
N ALA A 181 25.01 -2.31 -6.03
CA ALA A 181 26.26 -2.83 -6.60
C ALA A 181 26.11 -3.33 -8.05
N LEU A 182 24.87 -3.50 -8.53
CA LEU A 182 24.59 -3.82 -9.93
C LEU A 182 25.11 -2.69 -10.83
N ARG A 183 25.69 -3.08 -11.97
CA ARG A 183 26.45 -2.20 -12.89
C ARG A 183 25.68 -0.91 -13.22
N GLN A 184 26.46 0.23 -13.32
CA GLN A 184 26.09 1.55 -13.78
C GLN A 184 25.72 2.61 -12.69
N ALA A 185 25.78 2.25 -11.41
CA ALA A 185 25.67 3.23 -10.35
C ALA A 185 27.02 3.94 -10.12
N GLN A 186 27.01 5.26 -10.12
CA GLN A 186 28.16 6.11 -9.80
C GLN A 186 28.08 6.49 -8.32
N ASP A 187 29.22 6.86 -7.74
CA ASP A 187 29.21 7.41 -6.39
C ASP A 187 28.56 8.79 -6.36
N ALA A 188 27.77 9.06 -5.31
CA ALA A 188 27.09 10.33 -5.16
C ALA A 188 28.10 11.45 -4.77
N ALA A 189 27.97 12.61 -5.41
CA ALA A 189 28.70 13.81 -5.03
C ALA A 189 27.99 14.52 -3.85
N GLU A 190 28.70 15.43 -3.19
CA GLU A 190 28.14 16.23 -2.09
C GLU A 190 26.92 17.04 -2.52
N SER A 191 26.94 17.62 -3.75
CA SER A 191 25.79 18.35 -4.31
C SER A 191 24.54 17.49 -4.46
N ASP A 192 24.69 16.19 -4.80
CA ASP A 192 23.58 15.26 -4.97
C ASP A 192 23.00 14.89 -3.59
N THR A 193 23.86 14.74 -2.59
CA THR A 193 23.44 14.51 -1.22
C THR A 193 22.64 15.69 -0.67
N ILE A 194 23.06 16.93 -0.98
CA ILE A 194 22.30 18.14 -0.61
C ILE A 194 20.91 18.12 -1.28
N ALA A 195 20.84 17.85 -2.59
CA ALA A 195 19.58 17.79 -3.33
C ALA A 195 18.64 16.71 -2.77
N LYS A 196 19.16 15.52 -2.48
CA LYS A 196 18.41 14.43 -1.83
C LYS A 196 17.86 14.87 -0.46
N ASN A 197 18.66 15.55 0.35
CA ASN A 197 18.22 16.02 1.65
C ASN A 197 17.11 17.07 1.55
N VAL A 198 17.13 17.94 0.55
CA VAL A 198 16.05 18.90 0.28
C VAL A 198 14.74 18.15 -0.03
N LEU A 199 14.76 17.14 -0.91
CA LEU A 199 13.59 16.33 -1.21
C LEU A 199 13.08 15.57 0.02
N TRP A 200 13.98 15.07 0.86
CA TRP A 200 13.62 14.38 2.08
C TRP A 200 12.89 15.30 3.07
N GLU A 201 13.39 16.53 3.27
CA GLU A 201 12.71 17.51 4.12
C GLU A 201 11.36 17.94 3.55
N GLN A 202 11.26 18.09 2.23
CA GLN A 202 9.96 18.34 1.57
C GLN A 202 8.98 17.19 1.82
N PHE A 203 9.41 15.94 1.68
CA PHE A 203 8.58 14.78 1.95
C PHE A 203 8.07 14.77 3.41
N LYS A 204 8.94 14.98 4.39
CA LYS A 204 8.57 15.03 5.81
C LYS A 204 7.58 16.15 6.14
N SER A 205 7.61 17.23 5.38
CA SER A 205 6.71 18.37 5.57
C SER A 205 5.40 18.26 4.79
N THR A 206 5.14 17.15 4.08
CA THR A 206 3.89 17.00 3.30
C THR A 206 2.66 16.97 4.19
N GLY A 207 1.73 17.91 3.91
CA GLY A 207 0.38 17.91 4.48
C GLY A 207 0.34 17.86 5.99
N ILE A 208 1.17 18.65 6.67
CA ILE A 208 1.15 18.73 8.14
C ILE A 208 -0.21 19.28 8.58
N LEU A 209 -0.94 18.46 9.33
CA LEU A 209 -2.22 18.77 9.91
C LEU A 209 -2.03 19.30 11.35
N PRO A 210 -3.03 20.00 11.93
CA PRO A 210 -2.89 20.61 13.26
C PRO A 210 -2.84 19.60 14.43
N PHE A 211 -2.66 18.32 14.13
CA PHE A 211 -2.49 17.26 15.11
C PHE A 211 -1.41 16.28 14.63
N ALA A 212 -0.79 15.55 15.54
CA ALA A 212 0.19 14.52 15.21
C ALA A 212 0.12 13.34 16.20
N GLY A 213 0.58 12.17 15.76
CA GLY A 213 0.82 11.01 16.61
C GLY A 213 -0.40 10.53 17.38
N LYS A 214 -0.32 10.53 18.70
CA LYS A 214 -1.33 9.95 19.59
C LYS A 214 -2.74 10.50 19.43
N ALA A 215 -2.90 11.77 19.07
CA ALA A 215 -4.22 12.38 18.87
C ALA A 215 -5.07 11.65 17.81
N LEU A 216 -4.44 10.99 16.84
CA LEU A 216 -5.14 10.24 15.78
C LEU A 216 -5.95 9.05 16.30
N TYR A 217 -5.51 8.39 17.37
CA TYR A 217 -6.17 7.21 17.89
C TYR A 217 -6.76 7.35 19.30
N GLU A 218 -6.46 8.45 19.99
CA GLU A 218 -7.02 8.73 21.32
C GLU A 218 -8.34 9.53 21.26
N ASN A 219 -8.52 10.37 20.22
CA ASN A 219 -9.64 11.35 20.16
C ASN A 219 -10.79 10.98 19.23
N LEU A 220 -10.72 9.83 18.52
CA LEU A 220 -11.84 9.38 17.69
C LEU A 220 -13.01 8.90 18.57
N ALA A 221 -14.06 9.69 18.68
CA ALA A 221 -15.24 9.31 19.44
C ALA A 221 -16.19 8.44 18.62
N TRP A 222 -16.77 7.42 19.24
CA TRP A 222 -17.76 6.54 18.59
C TRP A 222 -19.01 7.28 18.17
N GLU A 223 -19.50 8.22 18.99
CA GLU A 223 -20.71 9.00 18.78
C GLU A 223 -20.40 10.44 18.28
N ASP A 224 -19.49 10.58 17.31
CA ASP A 224 -19.17 11.88 16.72
C ASP A 224 -20.14 12.20 15.58
N PRO A 225 -20.73 13.43 15.53
CA PRO A 225 -21.61 13.87 14.45
C PRO A 225 -20.99 13.82 13.05
N VAL A 226 -19.66 13.85 12.96
CA VAL A 226 -18.95 13.77 11.68
C VAL A 226 -19.30 12.52 10.89
N TRP A 227 -19.67 11.42 11.56
CA TRP A 227 -20.03 10.17 10.89
C TRP A 227 -21.30 10.30 10.06
N GLU A 228 -22.28 11.08 10.54
CA GLU A 228 -23.50 11.38 9.79
C GLU A 228 -23.20 12.29 8.59
N GLU A 229 -22.38 13.32 8.77
CA GLU A 229 -21.98 14.22 7.70
C GLU A 229 -21.24 13.50 6.57
N ILE A 230 -20.33 12.58 6.90
CA ILE A 230 -19.66 11.75 5.91
C ILE A 230 -20.69 10.88 5.19
N ALA A 231 -21.59 10.24 5.93
CA ALA A 231 -22.57 9.32 5.38
C ALA A 231 -23.53 10.00 4.41
N GLN A 232 -23.90 11.26 4.66
CA GLN A 232 -24.75 12.05 3.75
C GLN A 232 -24.09 12.31 2.39
N LYS A 233 -22.77 12.40 2.33
CA LYS A 233 -22.00 12.60 1.08
C LYS A 233 -21.62 11.29 0.41
N CYS A 234 -21.31 10.25 1.18
CA CYS A 234 -20.68 9.03 0.73
C CYS A 234 -21.64 8.15 -0.08
N ILE A 235 -21.30 7.85 -1.32
CA ILE A 235 -22.06 6.95 -2.22
C ILE A 235 -21.66 5.48 -2.10
N ALA A 236 -20.89 5.10 -1.09
CA ALA A 236 -20.44 3.72 -0.84
C ALA A 236 -19.67 3.05 -1.99
N CYS A 237 -18.99 3.81 -2.85
CA CYS A 237 -18.29 3.27 -4.03
C CYS A 237 -17.07 2.38 -3.71
N GLY A 238 -16.61 2.34 -2.46
CA GLY A 238 -15.45 1.54 -2.03
C GLY A 238 -14.07 2.03 -2.47
N MET A 239 -13.98 3.06 -3.33
CA MET A 239 -12.72 3.55 -3.89
C MET A 239 -11.66 3.83 -2.83
N CYS A 240 -12.05 4.45 -1.72
CA CYS A 240 -11.17 4.78 -0.60
C CYS A 240 -10.53 3.56 0.11
N SER A 241 -11.10 2.37 -0.05
CA SER A 241 -10.56 1.10 0.48
C SER A 241 -9.82 0.32 -0.60
N PHE A 242 -10.35 0.25 -1.81
CA PHE A 242 -9.69 -0.45 -2.91
C PHE A 242 -8.34 0.16 -3.25
N MET A 243 -8.25 1.50 -3.28
CA MET A 243 -7.04 2.23 -3.61
C MET A 243 -6.13 2.50 -2.40
N CYS A 244 -6.54 2.14 -1.20
CA CYS A 244 -5.71 2.27 -0.02
C CYS A 244 -4.65 1.16 0.03
N PRO A 245 -3.35 1.48 0.15
CA PRO A 245 -2.30 0.47 0.17
C PRO A 245 -2.32 -0.42 1.42
N SER A 246 -2.89 0.05 2.52
CA SER A 246 -2.96 -0.68 3.80
C SER A 246 -4.30 -1.36 4.09
N CYS A 247 -5.35 -1.17 3.25
CA CYS A 247 -6.62 -1.86 3.43
C CYS A 247 -6.54 -3.28 2.88
N SER A 248 -6.98 -4.25 3.68
CA SER A 248 -6.83 -5.69 3.43
C SER A 248 -8.16 -6.46 3.45
N CYS A 249 -9.31 -5.78 3.35
CA CYS A 249 -10.60 -6.44 3.33
C CYS A 249 -10.73 -7.40 2.15
N PHE A 250 -11.20 -8.61 2.38
CA PHE A 250 -11.51 -9.62 1.38
C PHE A 250 -12.72 -10.44 1.81
N ASP A 251 -13.35 -11.10 0.86
CA ASP A 251 -14.37 -12.11 1.07
C ASP A 251 -13.87 -13.48 0.60
N MET A 252 -14.44 -14.55 1.18
CA MET A 252 -14.13 -15.94 0.84
C MET A 252 -15.30 -16.54 0.09
N GLN A 253 -15.03 -17.03 -1.11
CA GLN A 253 -16.06 -17.59 -1.99
C GLN A 253 -15.71 -19.02 -2.43
N ASP A 254 -16.73 -19.83 -2.67
CA ASP A 254 -16.61 -21.15 -3.28
C ASP A 254 -17.33 -21.16 -4.62
N GLU A 255 -16.63 -21.48 -5.70
CA GLU A 255 -17.21 -21.63 -7.02
C GLU A 255 -17.12 -23.09 -7.49
N THR A 256 -18.25 -23.64 -7.94
CA THR A 256 -18.30 -25.01 -8.47
C THR A 256 -18.44 -24.99 -9.98
N ARG A 257 -17.53 -25.66 -10.68
CA ARG A 257 -17.54 -25.84 -12.14
C ARG A 257 -17.41 -27.33 -12.46
N GLY A 258 -18.55 -27.99 -12.71
CA GLY A 258 -18.57 -29.44 -12.94
C GLY A 258 -18.11 -30.21 -11.70
N THR A 259 -17.02 -30.98 -11.82
CA THR A 259 -16.42 -31.74 -10.70
C THR A 259 -15.39 -30.93 -9.89
N CYS A 260 -15.06 -29.74 -10.35
CA CYS A 260 -14.07 -28.88 -9.71
C CYS A 260 -14.74 -27.83 -8.83
N VAL A 261 -14.27 -27.70 -7.58
CA VAL A 261 -14.64 -26.63 -6.65
C VAL A 261 -13.41 -25.80 -6.37
N GLU A 262 -13.49 -24.51 -6.60
CA GLU A 262 -12.42 -23.56 -6.26
C GLU A 262 -12.86 -22.71 -5.08
N ARG A 263 -12.09 -22.76 -3.97
CA ARG A 263 -12.18 -21.79 -2.89
C ARG A 263 -11.20 -20.69 -3.15
N TYR A 264 -11.67 -19.46 -3.20
CA TYR A 264 -10.83 -18.29 -3.45
C TYR A 264 -11.17 -17.15 -2.49
N ARG A 265 -10.21 -16.25 -2.31
CA ARG A 265 -10.48 -14.94 -1.74
C ARG A 265 -10.56 -13.90 -2.84
N CYS A 266 -11.51 -13.00 -2.72
CA CYS A 266 -11.63 -11.83 -3.59
C CYS A 266 -11.62 -10.56 -2.76
N ARG A 267 -11.06 -9.48 -3.34
CA ARG A 267 -11.01 -8.20 -2.66
C ARG A 267 -12.40 -7.66 -2.42
N ASP A 268 -12.62 -7.18 -1.20
CA ASP A 268 -13.87 -6.55 -0.79
C ASP A 268 -13.58 -5.24 -0.03
N THR A 269 -14.62 -4.56 0.41
CA THR A 269 -14.51 -3.31 1.16
C THR A 269 -15.55 -3.18 2.26
N CYS A 270 -15.11 -2.70 3.41
CA CYS A 270 -15.99 -2.38 4.54
C CYS A 270 -17.02 -1.28 4.24
N GLN A 271 -17.00 -0.68 3.04
CA GLN A 271 -17.99 0.30 2.60
C GLN A 271 -19.20 -0.33 1.92
N PHE A 272 -19.11 -1.59 1.49
CA PHE A 272 -20.25 -2.31 0.91
C PHE A 272 -21.15 -2.86 2.00
N GLU A 273 -22.45 -2.90 1.71
CA GLU A 273 -23.45 -3.41 2.64
C GLU A 273 -23.25 -4.91 2.88
N ASP A 274 -23.02 -5.65 1.82
CA ASP A 274 -22.88 -7.11 1.87
C ASP A 274 -21.63 -7.59 2.62
N PHE A 275 -20.60 -6.72 2.78
CA PHE A 275 -19.36 -7.09 3.49
C PHE A 275 -19.58 -7.58 4.92
N THR A 276 -20.63 -7.11 5.59
CA THR A 276 -20.99 -7.54 6.94
C THR A 276 -22.31 -8.30 7.02
N LEU A 277 -22.87 -8.68 5.87
CA LEU A 277 -24.06 -9.49 5.82
C LEU A 277 -23.77 -10.92 6.34
N MET A 278 -24.45 -11.31 7.39
CA MET A 278 -24.29 -12.60 8.04
C MET A 278 -25.39 -13.58 7.58
N GLY A 279 -25.22 -14.83 7.92
CA GLY A 279 -26.27 -15.84 7.77
C GLY A 279 -27.59 -15.35 8.40
N HIS A 280 -28.71 -15.75 7.81
CA HIS A 280 -30.07 -15.32 8.17
C HIS A 280 -30.38 -13.84 7.93
N GLY A 281 -29.56 -13.12 7.14
CA GLY A 281 -29.84 -11.75 6.74
C GLY A 281 -29.53 -10.68 7.82
N HIS A 282 -28.91 -11.05 8.92
CA HIS A 282 -28.47 -10.08 9.91
C HIS A 282 -27.28 -9.27 9.38
N ASN A 283 -27.35 -7.92 9.49
CA ASN A 283 -26.26 -7.04 9.14
C ASN A 283 -26.03 -5.97 10.22
N PRO A 284 -24.89 -5.96 10.91
CA PRO A 284 -24.60 -4.96 11.95
C PRO A 284 -24.31 -3.56 11.38
N ARG A 285 -24.16 -3.41 10.04
CA ARG A 285 -23.81 -2.15 9.38
C ARG A 285 -24.70 -1.87 8.18
N THR A 286 -26.02 -1.82 8.40
CA THR A 286 -27.04 -1.66 7.37
C THR A 286 -27.02 -0.30 6.68
N THR A 287 -26.50 0.75 7.35
CA THR A 287 -26.46 2.12 6.80
C THR A 287 -25.03 2.61 6.57
N GLN A 288 -24.89 3.74 5.86
CA GLN A 288 -23.58 4.30 5.55
C GLN A 288 -22.87 4.89 6.79
N ILE A 289 -23.61 5.33 7.81
CA ILE A 289 -23.02 5.88 9.06
C ILE A 289 -22.08 4.86 9.72
N PRO A 290 -22.52 3.66 10.12
CA PRO A 290 -21.63 2.68 10.76
C PRO A 290 -20.53 2.18 9.81
N ARG A 291 -20.73 2.15 8.49
CA ARG A 291 -19.68 1.75 7.54
C ARG A 291 -18.57 2.79 7.46
N SER A 292 -18.92 4.08 7.35
CA SER A 292 -17.95 5.19 7.33
C SER A 292 -17.18 5.30 8.65
N ARG A 293 -17.88 5.22 9.78
CA ARG A 293 -17.29 5.18 11.13
C ARG A 293 -16.31 4.02 11.26
N GLN A 294 -16.73 2.80 10.91
CA GLN A 294 -15.87 1.62 10.98
C GLN A 294 -14.56 1.78 10.20
N ARG A 295 -14.62 2.38 9.02
CA ARG A 295 -13.43 2.58 8.20
C ARG A 295 -12.38 3.43 8.94
N LEU A 296 -12.79 4.54 9.54
CA LEU A 296 -11.87 5.44 10.23
C LEU A 296 -11.43 4.87 11.58
N MET A 297 -12.38 4.35 12.36
CA MET A 297 -12.07 3.70 13.65
C MET A 297 -11.10 2.53 13.47
N HIS A 298 -11.32 1.66 12.45
CA HIS A 298 -10.43 0.56 12.16
C HIS A 298 -9.04 1.07 11.78
N LYS A 299 -8.97 2.07 10.90
CA LYS A 299 -7.70 2.58 10.35
C LYS A 299 -6.83 3.27 11.42
N PHE A 300 -7.41 4.05 12.30
CA PHE A 300 -6.66 4.88 13.25
C PHE A 300 -6.65 4.34 14.67
N MET A 301 -7.72 3.70 15.12
CA MET A 301 -7.84 3.19 16.49
C MET A 301 -7.62 1.69 16.56
N TYR A 302 -8.46 0.88 15.90
CA TYR A 302 -8.45 -0.57 16.12
C TYR A 302 -7.18 -1.23 15.59
N GLN A 303 -6.67 -0.79 14.45
CA GLN A 303 -5.44 -1.33 13.89
C GLN A 303 -4.24 -1.00 14.79
N HIS A 304 -4.20 0.21 15.36
CA HIS A 304 -3.20 0.57 16.35
C HIS A 304 -3.31 -0.29 17.63
N GLN A 305 -4.51 -0.46 18.18
CA GLN A 305 -4.74 -1.30 19.36
C GLN A 305 -4.37 -2.77 19.12
N GLN A 306 -4.65 -3.28 17.92
CA GLN A 306 -4.43 -4.69 17.60
C GLN A 306 -2.98 -5.00 17.19
N PHE A 307 -2.33 -4.11 16.47
CA PHE A 307 -1.05 -4.35 15.79
C PHE A 307 0.06 -3.37 16.16
N GLY A 308 -0.23 -2.36 16.96
CA GLY A 308 0.72 -1.33 17.36
C GLY A 308 1.08 -0.34 16.25
N VAL A 309 0.36 -0.36 15.12
CA VAL A 309 0.60 0.52 13.97
C VAL A 309 -0.69 1.16 13.49
N VAL A 310 -0.61 2.41 13.06
CA VAL A 310 -1.73 3.10 12.42
C VAL A 310 -1.93 2.55 11.00
N GLY A 311 -3.17 2.25 10.63
CA GLY A 311 -3.51 1.72 9.31
C GLY A 311 -3.55 2.77 8.20
N CYS A 312 -2.93 3.93 8.38
CA CYS A 312 -2.85 4.99 7.39
C CYS A 312 -1.39 5.41 7.19
N THR A 313 -1.01 5.66 5.95
CA THR A 313 0.32 6.12 5.57
C THR A 313 0.32 7.50 4.92
N GLY A 314 -0.82 8.22 4.97
CA GLY A 314 -0.91 9.57 4.43
C GLY A 314 -0.75 9.68 2.90
N CYS A 315 -0.89 8.59 2.15
CA CYS A 315 -0.64 8.55 0.70
C CYS A 315 -1.63 9.35 -0.16
N GLY A 316 -2.70 9.90 0.40
CA GLY A 316 -3.64 10.81 -0.26
C GLY A 316 -4.60 10.22 -1.30
N ARG A 317 -4.45 8.96 -1.75
CA ARG A 317 -5.30 8.38 -2.82
C ARG A 317 -6.79 8.46 -2.51
N CYS A 318 -7.19 8.24 -1.25
CA CYS A 318 -8.61 8.33 -0.87
C CYS A 318 -9.16 9.76 -0.89
N VAL A 319 -8.30 10.76 -0.88
CA VAL A 319 -8.67 12.18 -1.05
C VAL A 319 -8.85 12.49 -2.53
N GLU A 320 -7.85 12.17 -3.36
CA GLU A 320 -7.86 12.46 -4.80
C GLU A 320 -8.96 11.73 -5.57
N LEU A 321 -9.23 10.47 -5.20
CA LEU A 321 -10.11 9.59 -5.94
C LEU A 321 -11.56 9.56 -5.41
N CYS A 322 -11.87 10.34 -4.37
CA CYS A 322 -13.22 10.37 -3.84
C CYS A 322 -14.16 11.18 -4.77
N PRO A 323 -15.15 10.55 -5.44
CA PRO A 323 -16.00 11.25 -6.40
C PRO A 323 -16.93 12.28 -5.75
N VAL A 324 -17.07 12.24 -4.43
CA VAL A 324 -17.93 13.15 -3.65
C VAL A 324 -17.14 13.98 -2.63
N ASN A 325 -15.82 14.04 -2.80
CA ASN A 325 -14.91 14.88 -2.01
C ASN A 325 -15.01 14.67 -0.48
N VAL A 326 -15.11 13.42 -0.03
CA VAL A 326 -14.90 13.10 1.39
C VAL A 326 -13.39 13.10 1.66
N ASP A 327 -12.92 14.16 2.29
CA ASP A 327 -11.50 14.31 2.65
C ASP A 327 -11.26 13.81 4.07
N ILE A 328 -10.45 12.76 4.19
CA ILE A 328 -10.09 12.17 5.47
C ILE A 328 -9.30 13.14 6.36
N ARG A 329 -8.57 14.08 5.77
CA ARG A 329 -7.78 15.09 6.49
C ARG A 329 -8.68 16.07 7.25
N ASP A 330 -9.78 16.50 6.62
CA ASP A 330 -10.79 17.36 7.26
C ASP A 330 -11.46 16.62 8.43
N VAL A 331 -11.80 15.36 8.23
CA VAL A 331 -12.40 14.52 9.29
C VAL A 331 -11.45 14.42 10.48
N LEU A 332 -10.19 14.09 10.24
CA LEU A 332 -9.19 13.97 11.30
C LEU A 332 -8.94 15.31 12.01
N THR A 333 -8.83 16.41 11.28
CA THR A 333 -8.67 17.76 11.85
C THR A 333 -9.81 18.09 12.80
N ARG A 334 -11.05 17.78 12.42
CA ARG A 334 -12.24 18.08 13.24
C ARG A 334 -12.40 17.15 14.44
N THR A 335 -12.00 15.90 14.33
CA THR A 335 -12.15 14.90 15.41
C THR A 335 -10.98 14.91 16.38
N CYS A 336 -9.78 15.28 15.93
CA CYS A 336 -8.54 15.24 16.71
C CYS A 336 -8.09 16.60 17.22
N SER A 337 -8.77 17.70 16.89
CA SER A 337 -8.45 19.03 17.43
C SER A 337 -8.68 19.09 18.93
N THR A 338 -7.72 19.61 19.66
CA THR A 338 -7.73 19.73 21.14
C THR A 338 -8.80 20.71 21.66
N GLU A 339 -9.44 21.50 20.78
CA GLU A 339 -10.47 22.46 21.16
C GLU A 339 -11.80 21.83 21.61
N LYS A 340 -12.00 20.51 21.42
CA LYS A 340 -13.19 19.80 21.89
C LYS A 340 -13.17 19.41 23.37
N ALA A 341 -12.10 19.67 24.10
CA ALA A 341 -11.95 19.25 25.50
C ALA A 341 -12.62 20.22 26.51
N GLU A 342 -13.22 21.32 26.09
CA GLU A 342 -13.80 22.34 26.97
C GLU A 342 -15.27 22.73 26.67
N SER A 343 -16.03 21.91 25.94
CA SER A 343 -17.46 22.19 25.73
C SER A 343 -18.39 21.11 26.29
#